data_d8db57b7ce59e7af26df502ae4a54df6
#
_entry.id   d8db57b7ce59e7af26df502ae4a54df6
#
_cell.length_a   1.000
_cell.length_b   1.000
_cell.length_c   1.000
_cell.angle_alpha   90.00
_cell.angle_beta   90.00
_cell.angle_gamma   90.00
#
_symmetry.space_group_name_H-M   'P 1'
#
loop_
_entity.id
_entity.type
_entity.pdbx_description
1 polymer ?
#
loop_
_entity_poly.entity_id
_entity_poly.type
_entity_poly.pdbx_seq_one_letter_code
_entity_poly.pdbx_strand_id
1 'polypeptide(L)'
;PGTVRALALAHERYGKLPWATLFEPAITLAEQGFVISPRLATLLAKDPYLAGDPDARAYFYQADGTPKTAGTRLTNPALARVLRTLASDGPDAFYRGPLAEAMVAKVHAHPTNPGVLSAADLASYQAKLRDGLCFDYRQSEICGFPTPSSGTIALGQIFGMLESRDMAALKPVQGEQGQLAASSEAIHLYSEAARLAFADRNQYVADVVDVPVTGLLDKGYLAQRGHLIGNRSMGVAQP
;
A
#
# COMPACT_ATOMS: atom_id res chain seq x y z
N PRO A 1 -6.01 -5.68 10.02
CA PRO A 1 -7.42 -5.60 10.47
C PRO A 1 -8.12 -4.29 10.08
N GLY A 2 -7.39 -3.22 9.70
CA GLY A 2 -7.92 -1.87 9.50
C GLY A 2 -8.95 -1.70 8.39
N THR A 3 -8.81 -2.42 7.29
CA THR A 3 -9.59 -2.18 6.07
C THR A 3 -11.12 -2.24 6.29
N VAL A 4 -11.60 -3.31 6.92
CA VAL A 4 -13.06 -3.48 7.14
C VAL A 4 -13.59 -2.39 8.05
N ARG A 5 -12.90 -2.06 9.15
CA ARG A 5 -13.31 -1.02 10.09
C ARG A 5 -13.27 0.38 9.45
N ALA A 6 -12.24 0.67 8.65
CA ALA A 6 -12.13 1.95 7.94
C ALA A 6 -13.23 2.11 6.88
N LEU A 7 -13.52 1.05 6.10
CA LEU A 7 -14.60 1.08 5.12
C LEU A 7 -15.98 1.21 5.77
N ALA A 8 -16.20 0.54 6.92
CA ALA A 8 -17.43 0.67 7.68
C ALA A 8 -17.63 2.11 8.19
N LEU A 9 -16.58 2.71 8.76
CA LEU A 9 -16.61 4.10 9.23
C LEU A 9 -16.87 5.09 8.08
N ALA A 10 -16.24 4.88 6.94
CA ALA A 10 -16.48 5.69 5.74
C ALA A 10 -17.90 5.53 5.22
N HIS A 11 -18.41 4.30 5.20
CA HIS A 11 -19.78 4.02 4.78
C HIS A 11 -20.82 4.64 5.73
N GLU A 12 -20.62 4.54 7.03
CA GLU A 12 -21.50 5.15 8.05
C GLU A 12 -21.64 6.66 7.82
N ARG A 13 -20.55 7.35 7.44
CA ARG A 13 -20.54 8.82 7.27
C ARG A 13 -20.98 9.29 5.89
N TYR A 14 -20.64 8.55 4.86
CA TYR A 14 -20.75 9.00 3.47
C TYR A 14 -21.45 8.01 2.55
N GLY A 15 -21.77 6.81 3.04
CA GLY A 15 -22.43 5.77 2.25
C GLY A 15 -23.83 6.17 1.79
N LYS A 16 -24.13 5.89 0.52
CA LYS A 16 -25.46 6.15 -0.07
C LYS A 16 -26.21 4.87 -0.41
N LEU A 17 -25.49 3.81 -0.71
CA LEU A 17 -26.06 2.50 -1.01
C LEU A 17 -26.10 1.64 0.26
N PRO A 18 -27.01 0.68 0.37
CA PRO A 18 -27.01 -0.29 1.45
C PRO A 18 -25.65 -1.03 1.53
N TRP A 19 -25.14 -1.23 2.74
CA TRP A 19 -23.86 -1.89 2.99
C TRP A 19 -23.72 -3.22 2.25
N ALA A 20 -24.74 -4.08 2.33
CA ALA A 20 -24.72 -5.40 1.71
C ALA A 20 -24.56 -5.36 0.19
N THR A 21 -25.20 -4.40 -0.48
CA THR A 21 -25.15 -4.24 -1.95
C THR A 21 -23.72 -3.98 -2.45
N LEU A 22 -22.88 -3.34 -1.64
CA LEU A 22 -21.50 -3.03 -2.02
C LEU A 22 -20.61 -4.28 -2.14
N PHE A 23 -21.01 -5.40 -1.54
CA PHE A 23 -20.27 -6.66 -1.61
C PHE A 23 -20.61 -7.53 -2.83
N GLU A 24 -21.77 -7.32 -3.46
CA GLU A 24 -22.27 -8.17 -4.56
C GLU A 24 -21.26 -8.36 -5.70
N PRO A 25 -20.58 -7.31 -6.21
CA PRO A 25 -19.60 -7.49 -7.28
C PRO A 25 -18.41 -8.36 -6.86
N ALA A 26 -17.92 -8.17 -5.62
CA ALA A 26 -16.79 -8.94 -5.09
C ALA A 26 -17.19 -10.40 -4.80
N ILE A 27 -18.40 -10.65 -4.30
CA ILE A 27 -18.96 -11.98 -4.10
C ILE A 27 -19.06 -12.70 -5.44
N THR A 28 -19.60 -12.04 -6.45
CA THR A 28 -19.72 -12.58 -7.81
C THR A 28 -18.36 -12.97 -8.39
N LEU A 29 -17.35 -12.08 -8.27
CA LEU A 29 -16.00 -12.37 -8.72
C LEU A 29 -15.35 -13.54 -7.95
N ALA A 30 -15.59 -13.64 -6.65
CA ALA A 30 -15.07 -14.74 -5.86
C ALA A 30 -15.71 -16.09 -6.24
N GLU A 31 -16.99 -16.12 -6.59
CA GLU A 31 -17.72 -17.34 -6.95
C GLU A 31 -17.51 -17.75 -8.40
N GLN A 32 -17.71 -16.81 -9.32
CA GLN A 32 -17.60 -17.10 -10.75
C GLN A 32 -16.14 -17.08 -11.22
N GLY A 33 -15.26 -16.49 -10.43
CA GLY A 33 -13.83 -16.42 -10.69
C GLY A 33 -13.44 -15.30 -11.64
N PHE A 34 -12.16 -15.03 -11.63
CA PHE A 34 -11.49 -14.13 -12.56
C PHE A 34 -10.36 -14.86 -13.28
N VAL A 35 -9.91 -14.31 -14.39
CA VAL A 35 -8.84 -14.89 -15.20
C VAL A 35 -7.49 -14.44 -14.68
N ILE A 36 -6.56 -15.37 -14.46
CA ILE A 36 -5.17 -15.07 -14.11
C ILE A 36 -4.55 -14.19 -15.20
N SER A 37 -4.11 -12.98 -14.81
CA SER A 37 -3.40 -12.09 -15.70
C SER A 37 -1.97 -12.57 -15.98
N PRO A 38 -1.30 -12.14 -17.09
CA PRO A 38 0.11 -12.43 -17.30
C PRO A 38 1.00 -11.97 -16.15
N ARG A 39 0.67 -10.83 -15.51
CA ARG A 39 1.39 -10.32 -14.34
C ARG A 39 1.27 -11.28 -13.15
N LEU A 40 0.06 -11.74 -12.80
CA LEU A 40 -0.12 -12.67 -11.71
C LEU A 40 0.61 -13.99 -11.97
N ALA A 41 0.51 -14.54 -13.19
CA ALA A 41 1.24 -15.75 -13.57
C ALA A 41 2.76 -15.60 -13.39
N THR A 42 3.32 -14.45 -13.81
CA THR A 42 4.75 -14.15 -13.63
C THR A 42 5.14 -14.08 -12.15
N LEU A 43 4.30 -13.46 -11.30
CA LEU A 43 4.56 -13.35 -9.86
C LEU A 43 4.51 -14.73 -9.19
N LEU A 44 3.51 -15.56 -9.52
CA LEU A 44 3.40 -16.93 -9.02
C LEU A 44 4.62 -17.80 -9.37
N ALA A 45 5.14 -17.65 -10.60
CA ALA A 45 6.32 -18.38 -11.06
C ALA A 45 7.62 -17.93 -10.38
N LYS A 46 7.68 -16.69 -9.89
CA LYS A 46 8.87 -16.11 -9.25
C LYS A 46 8.88 -16.23 -7.73
N ASP A 47 7.72 -16.51 -7.11
CA ASP A 47 7.63 -16.59 -5.65
C ASP A 47 8.18 -17.93 -5.15
N PRO A 48 9.26 -17.91 -4.33
CA PRO A 48 9.89 -19.14 -3.86
C PRO A 48 9.21 -19.75 -2.62
N TYR A 49 8.28 -19.03 -1.99
CA TYR A 49 7.72 -19.41 -0.67
C TYR A 49 6.25 -19.79 -0.72
N LEU A 50 5.47 -19.17 -1.61
CA LEU A 50 4.02 -19.29 -1.64
C LEU A 50 3.53 -20.75 -1.80
N ALA A 51 4.25 -21.55 -2.59
CA ALA A 51 3.95 -22.98 -2.78
C ALA A 51 4.15 -23.82 -1.50
N GLY A 52 4.84 -23.29 -0.50
CA GLY A 52 5.04 -23.93 0.80
C GLY A 52 3.83 -23.83 1.74
N ASP A 53 2.95 -22.85 1.54
CA ASP A 53 1.67 -22.78 2.28
C ASP A 53 0.63 -23.69 1.62
N PRO A 54 0.04 -24.65 2.35
CA PRO A 54 -0.90 -25.61 1.77
C PRO A 54 -2.13 -24.96 1.12
N ASP A 55 -2.68 -23.90 1.72
CA ASP A 55 -3.87 -23.22 1.21
C ASP A 55 -3.55 -22.43 -0.06
N ALA A 56 -2.41 -21.71 -0.06
CA ALA A 56 -1.94 -20.99 -1.23
C ALA A 56 -1.58 -21.95 -2.37
N ARG A 57 -0.95 -23.08 -2.05
CA ARG A 57 -0.64 -24.12 -3.04
C ARG A 57 -1.90 -24.68 -3.68
N ALA A 58 -2.90 -25.05 -2.90
CA ALA A 58 -4.17 -25.54 -3.44
C ALA A 58 -4.88 -24.51 -4.32
N TYR A 59 -4.73 -23.23 -4.00
CA TYR A 59 -5.41 -22.17 -4.72
C TYR A 59 -4.67 -21.73 -5.99
N PHE A 60 -3.35 -21.52 -5.94
CA PHE A 60 -2.57 -20.91 -7.02
C PHE A 60 -1.76 -21.88 -7.87
N TYR A 61 -1.59 -23.12 -7.44
CA TYR A 61 -0.75 -24.10 -8.13
C TYR A 61 -1.59 -25.30 -8.63
N GLN A 62 -1.04 -26.03 -9.59
CA GLN A 62 -1.58 -27.29 -10.09
C GLN A 62 -1.20 -28.45 -9.15
N ALA A 63 -1.77 -29.63 -9.37
CA ALA A 63 -1.50 -30.81 -8.56
C ALA A 63 -0.03 -31.24 -8.58
N ASP A 64 0.65 -31.02 -9.71
CA ASP A 64 2.08 -31.27 -9.89
C ASP A 64 3.00 -30.23 -9.23
N GLY A 65 2.42 -29.20 -8.62
CA GLY A 65 3.16 -28.12 -7.97
C GLY A 65 3.60 -26.99 -8.89
N THR A 66 3.26 -27.03 -10.18
CA THR A 66 3.51 -25.90 -11.09
C THR A 66 2.50 -24.77 -10.89
N PRO A 67 2.91 -23.50 -11.03
CA PRO A 67 1.96 -22.39 -10.89
C PRO A 67 0.91 -22.41 -12.01
N LYS A 68 -0.32 -22.03 -11.70
CA LYS A 68 -1.38 -21.85 -12.70
C LYS A 68 -0.98 -20.74 -13.68
N THR A 69 -1.25 -20.96 -14.96
CA THR A 69 -0.84 -20.07 -16.05
C THR A 69 -1.82 -18.92 -16.28
N ALA A 70 -1.37 -17.88 -16.98
CA ALA A 70 -2.25 -16.84 -17.49
C ALA A 70 -3.41 -17.44 -18.32
N GLY A 71 -4.60 -16.87 -18.20
CA GLY A 71 -5.81 -17.41 -18.82
C GLY A 71 -6.58 -18.44 -17.98
N THR A 72 -5.97 -19.04 -16.95
CA THR A 72 -6.67 -19.93 -16.01
C THR A 72 -7.69 -19.15 -15.18
N ARG A 73 -8.88 -19.69 -14.98
CA ARG A 73 -9.90 -19.10 -14.10
C ARG A 73 -9.68 -19.53 -12.67
N LEU A 74 -9.62 -18.55 -11.75
CA LEU A 74 -9.56 -18.76 -10.30
C LEU A 74 -10.91 -18.41 -9.66
N THR A 75 -11.43 -19.32 -8.83
CA THR A 75 -12.61 -19.08 -7.99
C THR A 75 -12.21 -19.20 -6.52
N ASN A 76 -12.85 -18.44 -5.65
CA ASN A 76 -12.62 -18.51 -4.20
C ASN A 76 -13.95 -18.54 -3.43
N PRO A 77 -14.65 -19.69 -3.38
CA PRO A 77 -15.91 -19.81 -2.65
C PRO A 77 -15.77 -19.52 -1.15
N ALA A 78 -14.58 -19.75 -0.57
CA ALA A 78 -14.31 -19.42 0.83
C ALA A 78 -14.35 -17.91 1.06
N LEU A 79 -13.71 -17.11 0.21
CA LEU A 79 -13.78 -15.66 0.25
C LEU A 79 -15.20 -15.16 0.03
N ALA A 80 -15.95 -15.77 -0.90
CA ALA A 80 -17.34 -15.41 -1.14
C ALA A 80 -18.21 -15.59 0.13
N ARG A 81 -18.00 -16.67 0.88
CA ARG A 81 -18.70 -16.87 2.17
C ARG A 81 -18.33 -15.79 3.18
N VAL A 82 -17.06 -15.45 3.31
CA VAL A 82 -16.61 -14.35 4.20
C VAL A 82 -17.27 -13.03 3.81
N LEU A 83 -17.27 -12.70 2.52
CA LEU A 83 -17.88 -11.47 2.01
C LEU A 83 -19.40 -11.43 2.27
N ARG A 84 -20.10 -12.57 2.14
CA ARG A 84 -21.52 -12.65 2.50
C ARG A 84 -21.76 -12.45 3.98
N THR A 85 -20.96 -13.06 4.83
CA THR A 85 -21.05 -12.83 6.29
C THR A 85 -20.86 -11.35 6.62
N LEU A 86 -19.87 -10.68 6.02
CA LEU A 86 -19.68 -9.24 6.23
C LEU A 86 -20.82 -8.40 5.68
N ALA A 87 -21.42 -8.82 4.58
CA ALA A 87 -22.56 -8.15 3.97
C ALA A 87 -23.84 -8.27 4.83
N SER A 88 -24.11 -9.45 5.40
CA SER A 88 -25.33 -9.73 6.18
C SER A 88 -25.20 -9.32 7.64
N ASP A 89 -24.10 -9.66 8.28
CA ASP A 89 -23.91 -9.55 9.74
C ASP A 89 -23.16 -8.26 10.12
N GLY A 90 -22.70 -7.52 9.10
CA GLY A 90 -21.98 -6.26 9.29
C GLY A 90 -20.48 -6.42 9.60
N PRO A 91 -19.79 -5.28 9.78
CA PRO A 91 -18.34 -5.26 9.93
C PRO A 91 -17.83 -5.97 11.19
N ASP A 92 -18.64 -6.08 12.24
CA ASP A 92 -18.22 -6.71 13.50
C ASP A 92 -17.95 -8.21 13.37
N ALA A 93 -18.55 -8.86 12.39
CA ALA A 93 -18.28 -10.27 12.08
C ALA A 93 -16.81 -10.54 11.69
N PHE A 94 -16.07 -9.53 11.23
CA PHE A 94 -14.63 -9.64 10.98
C PHE A 94 -13.80 -9.66 12.26
N TYR A 95 -14.27 -8.99 13.30
CA TYR A 95 -13.49 -8.72 14.51
C TYR A 95 -13.86 -9.62 15.68
N ARG A 96 -14.97 -10.34 15.58
CA ARG A 96 -15.50 -11.21 16.64
C ARG A 96 -16.07 -12.50 16.05
N GLY A 97 -16.13 -13.55 16.86
CA GLY A 97 -16.71 -14.84 16.49
C GLY A 97 -15.85 -15.66 15.53
N PRO A 98 -16.48 -16.59 14.78
CA PRO A 98 -15.76 -17.66 14.08
C PRO A 98 -14.69 -17.19 13.09
N LEU A 99 -14.92 -16.06 12.39
CA LEU A 99 -13.95 -15.53 11.43
C LEU A 99 -12.71 -14.98 12.14
N ALA A 100 -12.89 -14.22 13.23
CA ALA A 100 -11.78 -13.72 14.04
C ALA A 100 -10.98 -14.86 14.67
N GLU A 101 -11.66 -15.86 15.19
CA GLU A 101 -11.03 -17.07 15.78
C GLU A 101 -10.21 -17.84 14.74
N ALA A 102 -10.74 -18.01 13.52
CA ALA A 102 -10.03 -18.66 12.43
C ALA A 102 -8.76 -17.89 12.01
N MET A 103 -8.81 -16.56 11.97
CA MET A 103 -7.64 -15.73 11.68
C MET A 103 -6.56 -15.89 12.76
N VAL A 104 -6.93 -15.81 14.03
CA VAL A 104 -6.02 -16.02 15.17
C VAL A 104 -5.39 -17.42 15.11
N ALA A 105 -6.20 -18.45 14.90
CA ALA A 105 -5.73 -19.83 14.80
C ALA A 105 -4.72 -20.00 13.64
N LYS A 106 -5.00 -19.43 12.46
CA LYS A 106 -4.09 -19.50 11.30
C LYS A 106 -2.76 -18.81 11.59
N VAL A 107 -2.77 -17.63 12.25
CA VAL A 107 -1.55 -16.90 12.62
C VAL A 107 -0.70 -17.68 13.62
N HIS A 108 -1.33 -18.31 14.63
CA HIS A 108 -0.62 -19.11 15.63
C HIS A 108 -0.12 -20.44 15.08
N ALA A 109 -0.78 -20.99 14.07
CA ALA A 109 -0.42 -22.31 13.49
C ALA A 109 0.73 -22.23 12.48
N HIS A 110 1.38 -21.07 12.27
CA HIS A 110 2.49 -20.97 11.32
C HIS A 110 3.67 -21.84 11.79
N PRO A 111 4.17 -22.77 10.95
CA PRO A 111 5.06 -23.84 11.40
C PRO A 111 6.45 -23.36 11.85
N THR A 112 6.93 -22.25 11.32
CA THR A 112 8.29 -21.74 11.58
C THR A 112 8.33 -20.38 12.25
N ASN A 113 7.27 -19.58 12.12
CA ASN A 113 7.19 -18.24 12.67
C ASN A 113 5.76 -17.90 13.10
N PRO A 114 5.24 -18.52 14.16
CA PRO A 114 3.91 -18.22 14.67
C PRO A 114 3.81 -16.79 15.15
N GLY A 115 2.74 -16.09 14.76
CA GLY A 115 2.47 -14.74 15.23
C GLY A 115 1.77 -14.71 16.58
N VAL A 116 1.61 -13.52 17.13
CA VAL A 116 1.04 -13.28 18.47
C VAL A 116 -0.33 -12.60 18.44
N LEU A 117 -0.98 -12.50 17.28
CA LEU A 117 -2.31 -11.91 17.16
C LEU A 117 -3.30 -12.62 18.08
N SER A 118 -4.04 -11.84 18.87
CA SER A 118 -5.08 -12.37 19.76
C SER A 118 -6.48 -11.95 19.33
N ALA A 119 -7.50 -12.67 19.83
CA ALA A 119 -8.89 -12.28 19.63
C ALA A 119 -9.19 -10.90 20.28
N ALA A 120 -8.49 -10.56 21.37
CA ALA A 120 -8.62 -9.25 22.02
C ALA A 120 -8.10 -8.11 21.13
N ASP A 121 -7.00 -8.32 20.40
CA ASP A 121 -6.47 -7.33 19.46
C ASP A 121 -7.47 -7.03 18.34
N LEU A 122 -8.12 -8.05 17.81
CA LEU A 122 -9.18 -7.87 16.81
C LEU A 122 -10.39 -7.18 17.42
N ALA A 123 -10.89 -7.66 18.55
CA ALA A 123 -12.11 -7.16 19.18
C ALA A 123 -12.00 -5.70 19.64
N SER A 124 -10.82 -5.25 20.03
CA SER A 124 -10.55 -3.88 20.48
C SER A 124 -10.17 -2.92 19.37
N TYR A 125 -9.95 -3.41 18.14
CA TYR A 125 -9.49 -2.58 17.05
C TYR A 125 -10.51 -1.49 16.68
N GLN A 126 -10.03 -0.24 16.60
CA GLN A 126 -10.79 0.94 16.19
C GLN A 126 -10.10 1.66 15.04
N ALA A 127 -10.88 2.06 14.03
CA ALA A 127 -10.38 2.98 13.01
C ALA A 127 -10.21 4.38 13.63
N LYS A 128 -9.08 5.01 13.34
CA LYS A 128 -8.78 6.37 13.82
C LYS A 128 -8.90 7.36 12.67
N LEU A 129 -9.63 8.43 12.89
CA LEU A 129 -9.61 9.59 12.00
C LEU A 129 -8.39 10.44 12.36
N ARG A 130 -7.76 10.96 11.33
CA ARG A 130 -6.61 11.86 11.45
C ARG A 130 -6.79 12.98 10.44
N ASP A 131 -6.41 14.18 10.84
CA ASP A 131 -6.35 15.31 9.90
C ASP A 131 -5.28 15.05 8.83
N GLY A 132 -5.53 15.53 7.62
CA GLY A 132 -4.57 15.42 6.53
C GLY A 132 -3.30 16.21 6.86
N LEU A 133 -2.15 15.70 6.41
CA LEU A 133 -0.90 16.44 6.42
C LEU A 133 -0.81 17.22 5.10
N CYS A 134 -0.69 18.54 5.19
CA CYS A 134 -0.55 19.41 4.03
C CYS A 134 0.79 20.13 4.03
N PHE A 135 1.30 20.42 2.84
CA PHE A 135 2.48 21.26 2.61
C PHE A 135 2.33 22.05 1.32
N ASP A 136 2.95 23.23 1.27
CA ASP A 136 2.96 24.07 0.08
C ASP A 136 4.08 23.69 -0.87
N TYR A 137 3.76 23.60 -2.15
CA TYR A 137 4.72 23.51 -3.22
C TYR A 137 4.37 24.51 -4.33
N ARG A 138 5.22 25.52 -4.52
CA ARG A 138 4.97 26.64 -5.44
C ARG A 138 3.64 27.34 -5.14
N GLN A 139 2.62 27.21 -6.02
CA GLN A 139 1.31 27.84 -5.89
C GLN A 139 0.21 26.84 -5.47
N SER A 140 0.58 25.63 -5.08
CA SER A 140 -0.36 24.57 -4.75
C SER A 140 -0.12 24.06 -3.33
N GLU A 141 -1.21 23.88 -2.59
CA GLU A 141 -1.21 23.10 -1.37
C GLU A 141 -1.42 21.61 -1.71
N ILE A 142 -0.58 20.74 -1.17
CA ILE A 142 -0.63 19.30 -1.38
C ILE A 142 -0.93 18.63 -0.05
N CYS A 143 -2.04 17.90 0.01
CA CYS A 143 -2.48 17.20 1.19
C CYS A 143 -2.51 15.69 0.97
N GLY A 144 -2.20 14.93 2.01
CA GLY A 144 -2.28 13.49 1.98
C GLY A 144 -2.35 12.86 3.38
N PHE A 145 -2.16 11.56 3.48
CA PHE A 145 -2.21 10.87 4.76
C PHE A 145 -1.07 11.30 5.68
N PRO A 146 -1.37 11.57 6.98
CA PRO A 146 -0.37 11.81 8.01
C PRO A 146 0.29 10.50 8.44
N THR A 147 1.20 10.56 9.40
CA THR A 147 1.76 9.37 10.06
C THR A 147 0.67 8.45 10.61
N PRO A 148 0.87 7.13 10.54
CA PRO A 148 2.10 6.39 10.21
C PRO A 148 2.37 6.24 8.70
N SER A 149 1.52 6.79 7.82
CA SER A 149 1.83 6.82 6.39
C SER A 149 3.00 7.76 6.13
N SER A 150 4.00 7.27 5.39
CA SER A 150 5.17 8.06 5.04
C SER A 150 5.06 8.79 3.70
N GLY A 151 4.00 8.52 2.93
CA GLY A 151 3.89 8.99 1.55
C GLY A 151 3.89 10.50 1.42
N THR A 152 3.08 11.19 2.23
CA THR A 152 2.97 12.66 2.19
C THR A 152 4.27 13.33 2.65
N ILE A 153 4.92 12.80 3.68
CA ILE A 153 6.22 13.30 4.16
C ILE A 153 7.25 13.14 3.04
N ALA A 154 7.36 11.95 2.44
CA ALA A 154 8.33 11.70 1.38
C ALA A 154 8.10 12.60 0.15
N LEU A 155 6.84 12.82 -0.26
CA LEU A 155 6.51 13.74 -1.35
C LEU A 155 6.86 15.19 -0.99
N GLY A 156 6.53 15.63 0.25
CA GLY A 156 6.87 16.96 0.73
C GLY A 156 8.38 17.19 0.75
N GLN A 157 9.16 16.20 1.17
CA GLN A 157 10.62 16.26 1.12
C GLN A 157 11.14 16.32 -0.33
N ILE A 158 10.66 15.44 -1.22
CA ILE A 158 11.07 15.44 -2.63
C ILE A 158 10.79 16.81 -3.26
N PHE A 159 9.59 17.33 -3.11
CA PHE A 159 9.22 18.62 -3.69
C PHE A 159 9.99 19.79 -3.06
N GLY A 160 10.17 19.78 -1.75
CA GLY A 160 10.93 20.80 -1.05
C GLY A 160 12.41 20.84 -1.45
N MET A 161 13.06 19.68 -1.61
CA MET A 161 14.44 19.59 -2.12
C MET A 161 14.57 20.07 -3.58
N LEU A 162 13.51 19.92 -4.38
CA LEU A 162 13.49 20.36 -5.78
C LEU A 162 12.90 21.76 -5.98
N GLU A 163 12.49 22.45 -4.92
CA GLU A 163 11.79 23.76 -5.05
C GLU A 163 12.64 24.81 -5.75
N SER A 164 13.95 24.81 -5.51
CA SER A 164 14.90 25.73 -6.14
C SER A 164 15.28 25.37 -7.59
N ARG A 165 14.86 24.20 -8.08
CA ARG A 165 15.17 23.72 -9.44
C ARG A 165 14.09 24.16 -10.41
N ASP A 166 14.47 24.59 -11.62
CA ASP A 166 13.50 24.87 -12.68
C ASP A 166 13.03 23.57 -13.36
N MET A 167 12.17 22.83 -12.65
CA MET A 167 11.60 21.58 -13.15
C MET A 167 10.71 21.81 -14.39
N ALA A 168 10.19 23.02 -14.61
CA ALA A 168 9.37 23.34 -15.78
C ALA A 168 10.19 23.44 -17.07
N ALA A 169 11.48 23.76 -16.96
CA ALA A 169 12.41 23.76 -18.10
C ALA A 169 12.72 22.33 -18.59
N LEU A 170 12.55 21.32 -17.76
CA LEU A 170 12.81 19.91 -18.09
C LEU A 170 11.65 19.32 -18.90
N LYS A 171 11.58 19.71 -20.19
CA LYS A 171 10.51 19.29 -21.10
C LYS A 171 10.49 17.76 -21.24
N PRO A 172 9.30 17.14 -21.35
CA PRO A 172 9.19 15.74 -21.74
C PRO A 172 9.87 15.50 -23.10
N VAL A 173 10.49 14.35 -23.24
CA VAL A 173 11.10 13.89 -24.49
C VAL A 173 10.19 12.89 -25.19
N GLN A 174 10.25 12.86 -26.53
CA GLN A 174 9.50 11.89 -27.31
C GLN A 174 10.27 10.59 -27.36
N GLY A 175 9.65 9.50 -26.90
CA GLY A 175 10.21 8.16 -26.97
C GLY A 175 10.09 7.54 -28.37
N GLU A 176 10.73 6.41 -28.58
CA GLU A 176 10.81 5.71 -29.88
C GLU A 176 9.43 5.36 -30.48
N GLN A 177 8.41 5.15 -29.65
CA GLN A 177 7.04 4.83 -30.09
C GLN A 177 6.12 6.05 -30.07
N GLY A 178 6.68 7.27 -30.01
CA GLY A 178 5.92 8.53 -30.00
C GLY A 178 5.29 8.90 -28.64
N GLN A 179 5.44 8.09 -27.58
CA GLN A 179 4.98 8.41 -26.24
C GLN A 179 5.84 9.52 -25.61
N LEU A 180 5.23 10.37 -24.78
CA LEU A 180 5.95 11.33 -23.97
C LEU A 180 6.57 10.62 -22.74
N ALA A 181 7.86 10.87 -22.49
CA ALA A 181 8.61 10.39 -21.35
C ALA A 181 9.30 11.56 -20.63
N ALA A 182 9.56 11.41 -19.33
CA ALA A 182 10.38 12.37 -18.61
C ALA A 182 11.81 12.38 -19.17
N SER A 183 12.46 13.55 -19.21
CA SER A 183 13.87 13.62 -19.59
C SER A 183 14.76 12.88 -18.58
N SER A 184 15.93 12.41 -19.00
CA SER A 184 16.89 11.73 -18.11
C SER A 184 17.30 12.61 -16.93
N GLU A 185 17.40 13.93 -17.14
CA GLU A 185 17.67 14.90 -16.07
C GLU A 185 16.52 14.96 -15.05
N ALA A 186 15.28 15.03 -15.52
CA ALA A 186 14.12 15.02 -14.63
C ALA A 186 14.06 13.73 -13.80
N ILE A 187 14.32 12.58 -14.45
CA ILE A 187 14.37 11.26 -13.74
C ILE A 187 15.51 11.25 -12.72
N HIS A 188 16.68 11.77 -13.08
CA HIS A 188 17.84 11.85 -12.18
C HIS A 188 17.52 12.70 -10.94
N LEU A 189 17.06 13.94 -11.12
CA LEU A 189 16.76 14.85 -10.00
C LEU A 189 15.69 14.27 -9.08
N TYR A 190 14.61 13.73 -9.64
CA TYR A 190 13.57 13.05 -8.85
C TYR A 190 14.11 11.85 -8.09
N SER A 191 14.92 11.01 -8.75
CA SER A 191 15.47 9.80 -8.11
C SER A 191 16.41 10.13 -6.96
N GLU A 192 17.26 11.15 -7.11
CA GLU A 192 18.18 11.55 -6.05
C GLU A 192 17.44 12.20 -4.86
N ALA A 193 16.44 13.06 -5.13
CA ALA A 193 15.57 13.60 -4.10
C ALA A 193 14.80 12.48 -3.37
N ALA A 194 14.30 11.50 -4.10
CA ALA A 194 13.63 10.34 -3.52
C ALA A 194 14.57 9.49 -2.64
N ARG A 195 15.84 9.30 -3.04
CA ARG A 195 16.84 8.59 -2.21
C ARG A 195 17.03 9.26 -0.85
N LEU A 196 17.17 10.59 -0.84
CA LEU A 196 17.32 11.38 0.38
C LEU A 196 16.05 11.30 1.24
N ALA A 197 14.87 11.48 0.64
CA ALA A 197 13.60 11.40 1.35
C ALA A 197 13.37 9.99 1.96
N PHE A 198 13.73 8.93 1.25
CA PHE A 198 13.60 7.57 1.76
C PHE A 198 14.66 7.21 2.80
N ALA A 199 15.84 7.83 2.77
CA ALA A 199 16.81 7.69 3.85
C ALA A 199 16.24 8.25 5.16
N ASP A 200 15.71 9.48 5.13
CA ASP A 200 15.04 10.09 6.29
C ASP A 200 13.83 9.28 6.73
N ARG A 201 12.98 8.87 5.76
CA ARG A 201 11.82 8.03 6.03
C ARG A 201 12.17 6.76 6.79
N ASN A 202 13.23 6.07 6.39
CA ASN A 202 13.63 4.82 7.02
C ASN A 202 14.16 5.01 8.44
N GLN A 203 14.74 6.17 8.73
CA GLN A 203 15.28 6.51 10.03
C GLN A 203 14.23 7.07 11.01
N TYR A 204 13.32 7.92 10.51
CA TYR A 204 12.51 8.77 11.39
C TYR A 204 11.01 8.48 11.33
N VAL A 205 10.50 7.77 10.33
CA VAL A 205 9.05 7.58 10.17
C VAL A 205 8.64 6.16 10.53
N ALA A 206 7.81 6.04 11.57
CA ALA A 206 7.23 4.78 12.02
C ALA A 206 5.83 5.02 12.62
N ASP A 207 5.14 3.96 13.04
CA ASP A 207 3.88 4.07 13.79
C ASP A 207 4.17 4.37 15.27
N VAL A 208 4.74 5.55 15.52
CA VAL A 208 5.09 6.08 16.84
C VAL A 208 4.54 7.49 17.01
N VAL A 209 4.47 7.96 18.25
CA VAL A 209 3.89 9.27 18.57
C VAL A 209 4.79 10.43 18.11
N ASP A 210 6.11 10.28 18.23
CA ASP A 210 7.08 11.38 18.13
C ASP A 210 7.81 11.40 16.78
N VAL A 211 7.09 11.22 15.65
CA VAL A 211 7.70 11.46 14.33
C VAL A 211 7.94 12.96 14.17
N PRO A 212 9.19 13.41 13.86
CA PRO A 212 9.54 14.83 13.76
C PRO A 212 9.07 15.45 12.42
N VAL A 213 7.76 15.39 12.15
CA VAL A 213 7.17 15.81 10.86
C VAL A 213 7.54 17.24 10.50
N THR A 214 7.46 18.17 11.47
CA THR A 214 7.78 19.60 11.24
C THR A 214 9.24 19.78 10.83
N GLY A 215 10.17 19.05 11.46
CA GLY A 215 11.59 19.10 11.10
C GLY A 215 11.88 18.48 9.73
N LEU A 216 11.23 17.35 9.43
CA LEU A 216 11.37 16.67 8.14
C LEU A 216 10.83 17.49 6.95
N LEU A 217 9.89 18.43 7.20
CA LEU A 217 9.32 19.32 6.19
C LEU A 217 9.80 20.76 6.33
N ASP A 218 10.80 21.03 7.19
CA ASP A 218 11.38 22.36 7.33
C ASP A 218 12.07 22.80 6.03
N LYS A 219 11.77 23.99 5.55
CA LYS A 219 12.28 24.48 4.26
C LYS A 219 13.80 24.67 4.25
N GLY A 220 14.39 25.09 5.37
CA GLY A 220 15.83 25.23 5.52
C GLY A 220 16.53 23.88 5.45
N TYR A 221 16.00 22.89 6.17
CA TYR A 221 16.47 21.52 6.11
C TYR A 221 16.40 20.96 4.69
N LEU A 222 15.25 21.10 4.02
CA LEU A 222 15.04 20.58 2.68
C LEU A 222 15.95 21.27 1.64
N ALA A 223 16.18 22.57 1.77
CA ALA A 223 17.13 23.29 0.91
C ALA A 223 18.57 22.74 1.07
N GLN A 224 19.02 22.50 2.31
CA GLN A 224 20.33 21.89 2.58
C GLN A 224 20.45 20.49 1.99
N ARG A 225 19.41 19.66 2.17
CA ARG A 225 19.35 18.31 1.57
C ARG A 225 19.39 18.37 0.04
N GLY A 226 18.68 19.35 -0.55
CA GLY A 226 18.65 19.57 -2.01
C GLY A 226 20.03 19.91 -2.62
N HIS A 227 20.92 20.53 -1.84
CA HIS A 227 22.29 20.80 -2.29
C HIS A 227 23.15 19.54 -2.44
N LEU A 228 22.78 18.42 -1.80
CA LEU A 228 23.47 17.13 -1.99
C LEU A 228 23.21 16.50 -3.34
N ILE A 229 22.18 16.95 -4.07
CA ILE A 229 21.83 16.46 -5.40
C ILE A 229 22.78 17.02 -6.44
N GLY A 230 23.78 16.24 -6.81
CA GLY A 230 24.77 16.59 -7.85
C GLY A 230 24.36 16.07 -9.24
N ASN A 231 25.31 16.11 -10.17
CA ASN A 231 25.12 15.66 -11.55
C ASN A 231 25.31 14.16 -11.75
N ARG A 232 25.67 13.45 -10.70
CA ARG A 232 25.84 11.98 -10.68
C ARG A 232 25.06 11.37 -9.54
N SER A 233 24.67 10.10 -9.70
CA SER A 233 24.00 9.40 -8.61
C SER A 233 24.88 9.34 -7.36
N MET A 234 24.28 9.69 -6.21
CA MET A 234 24.92 9.57 -4.91
C MET A 234 25.05 8.11 -4.42
N GLY A 235 24.41 7.17 -5.11
CA GLY A 235 24.36 5.76 -4.69
C GLY A 235 23.47 5.58 -3.47
N VAL A 236 24.06 5.35 -2.29
CA VAL A 236 23.33 5.20 -1.01
C VAL A 236 23.24 6.56 -0.32
N ALA A 237 22.02 7.06 -0.13
CA ALA A 237 21.77 8.27 0.65
C ALA A 237 21.80 7.97 2.15
N GLN A 238 22.26 8.95 2.93
CA GLN A 238 22.21 8.93 4.40
C GLN A 238 21.11 9.89 4.89
N PRO A 239 20.48 9.61 6.04
CA PRO A 239 19.50 10.49 6.67
C PRO A 239 20.13 11.76 7.23
#